data_ebaa47b3994d17e13cdb12be42f74188
#
_entry.id   ebaa47b3994d17e13cdb12be42f74188
#
_cell.length_a   1.000
_cell.length_b   1.000
_cell.length_c   1.000
_cell.angle_alpha   90.00
_cell.angle_beta   90.00
_cell.angle_gamma   90.00
#
_symmetry.space_group_name_H-M   'P 1'
#
loop_
_entity.id
_entity.type
_entity.pdbx_description
1 polymer ?
#
loop_
_entity_poly.entity_id
_entity_poly.type
_entity_poly.pdbx_seq_one_letter_code
_entity_poly.pdbx_strand_id
1 'polypeptide(L)'
;FLPNWRIDDVMISYAAPGGGVGPHFDNYDVFLLQAHGQRRWRIGQMCDSESPMLTHGDLRILAEFEGTDEWVLEPGDMLYLPPRLAHFGTAEDACMTYSVGFRAPSAAEVLTHFTDFLAQFLPDEDRYSDADLQPSDDPYQIQSDALDRLKALLAEHMSDERLLLTWFGQFMTEPRYPERVEGPELEEIDLRSAIEDGALLVRNPAARLAWSEVDIGLLLFASGQSRLLPSKLRELLKLICSADALHADNIGDWLSDDDGRGLLCELVKQGSLEFADE
;
A
#
# COMPACT_ATOMS: atom_id res chain seq x y z
N PHE A 1 -15.35 -1.84 0.38
CA PHE A 1 -15.08 -3.15 -0.23
C PHE A 1 -13.60 -3.33 -0.60
N LEU A 2 -12.83 -2.27 -0.73
CA LEU A 2 -11.37 -2.35 -0.85
C LEU A 2 -10.73 -2.30 0.54
N PRO A 3 -9.68 -3.10 0.80
CA PRO A 3 -9.04 -3.13 2.10
C PRO A 3 -8.24 -1.85 2.35
N ASN A 4 -8.26 -1.35 3.59
CA ASN A 4 -7.61 -0.10 3.99
C ASN A 4 -6.09 -0.11 3.76
N TRP A 5 -5.42 -1.27 3.89
CA TRP A 5 -3.97 -1.38 3.66
C TRP A 5 -3.56 -1.12 2.20
N ARG A 6 -4.54 -1.06 1.26
CA ARG A 6 -4.31 -0.66 -0.13
C ARG A 6 -4.43 0.84 -0.37
N ILE A 7 -4.95 1.63 0.56
CA ILE A 7 -5.05 3.09 0.39
C ILE A 7 -3.63 3.64 0.18
N ASP A 8 -3.44 4.38 -0.92
CA ASP A 8 -2.15 5.00 -1.24
C ASP A 8 -2.07 6.42 -0.72
N ASP A 9 -2.84 7.31 -1.33
CA ASP A 9 -2.91 8.71 -0.91
C ASP A 9 -4.25 9.35 -1.28
N VAL A 10 -4.39 10.60 -0.88
CA VAL A 10 -5.49 11.47 -1.30
C VAL A 10 -4.91 12.64 -2.07
N MET A 11 -5.17 12.68 -3.37
CA MET A 11 -4.82 13.81 -4.22
C MET A 11 -5.98 14.81 -4.25
N ILE A 12 -5.70 16.07 -3.91
CA ILE A 12 -6.68 17.16 -3.96
C ILE A 12 -6.43 17.98 -5.21
N SER A 13 -7.43 18.10 -6.07
CA SER A 13 -7.38 18.88 -7.29
C SER A 13 -8.38 20.04 -7.26
N TYR A 14 -7.93 21.25 -7.62
CA TYR A 14 -8.77 22.39 -7.91
C TYR A 14 -8.83 22.65 -9.43
N ALA A 15 -10.00 22.93 -9.96
CA ALA A 15 -10.18 23.26 -11.36
C ALA A 15 -11.10 24.49 -11.53
N ALA A 16 -10.70 25.42 -12.41
CA ALA A 16 -11.55 26.50 -12.88
C ALA A 16 -12.58 25.96 -13.91
N PRO A 17 -13.67 26.71 -14.21
CA PRO A 17 -14.65 26.29 -15.20
C PRO A 17 -14.01 25.87 -16.54
N GLY A 18 -14.39 24.70 -17.05
CA GLY A 18 -13.83 24.08 -18.25
C GLY A 18 -12.48 23.37 -18.03
N GLY A 19 -11.88 23.49 -16.84
CA GLY A 19 -10.59 22.84 -16.52
C GLY A 19 -10.71 21.32 -16.36
N GLY A 20 -9.63 20.62 -16.72
CA GLY A 20 -9.51 19.18 -16.60
C GLY A 20 -8.17 18.68 -17.13
N VAL A 21 -7.84 17.42 -16.86
CA VAL A 21 -6.57 16.79 -17.31
C VAL A 21 -6.68 16.28 -18.75
N GLY A 22 -7.88 15.93 -19.19
CA GLY A 22 -8.14 15.22 -20.43
C GLY A 22 -8.49 13.74 -20.19
N PRO A 23 -8.88 13.00 -21.25
CA PRO A 23 -9.23 11.59 -21.12
C PRO A 23 -8.00 10.75 -20.82
N HIS A 24 -8.08 9.94 -19.78
CA HIS A 24 -6.99 9.04 -19.35
C HIS A 24 -7.54 7.82 -18.64
N PHE A 25 -6.69 6.91 -18.23
CA PHE A 25 -7.01 5.79 -17.35
C PHE A 25 -5.87 5.56 -16.36
N ASP A 26 -6.21 4.98 -15.22
CA ASP A 26 -5.27 4.54 -14.18
C ASP A 26 -5.21 3.02 -14.11
N ASN A 27 -4.07 2.48 -13.67
CA ASN A 27 -3.91 1.03 -13.46
C ASN A 27 -4.29 0.59 -12.03
N TYR A 28 -4.95 1.45 -11.28
CA TYR A 28 -5.37 1.23 -9.90
C TYR A 28 -6.81 1.69 -9.66
N ASP A 29 -7.38 1.25 -8.55
CA ASP A 29 -8.71 1.68 -8.12
C ASP A 29 -8.64 3.12 -7.59
N VAL A 30 -9.63 3.96 -7.93
CA VAL A 30 -9.75 5.31 -7.40
C VAL A 30 -11.20 5.66 -7.07
N PHE A 31 -11.39 6.36 -5.93
CA PHE A 31 -12.64 7.02 -5.60
C PHE A 31 -12.47 8.52 -5.77
N LEU A 32 -13.38 9.13 -6.52
CA LEU A 32 -13.42 10.56 -6.79
C LEU A 32 -14.54 11.17 -5.96
N LEU A 33 -14.20 11.82 -4.86
CA LEU A 33 -15.14 12.52 -4.00
C LEU A 33 -15.23 13.98 -4.44
N GLN A 34 -16.40 14.44 -4.86
CA GLN A 34 -16.64 15.84 -5.15
C GLN A 34 -16.78 16.61 -3.85
N ALA A 35 -15.78 17.47 -3.53
CA ALA A 35 -15.73 18.18 -2.27
C ALA A 35 -16.34 19.59 -2.35
N HIS A 36 -16.20 20.26 -3.50
CA HIS A 36 -16.74 21.62 -3.74
C HIS A 36 -17.04 21.82 -5.21
N GLY A 37 -18.10 22.60 -5.53
CA GLY A 37 -18.51 22.89 -6.89
C GLY A 37 -18.95 21.66 -7.67
N GLN A 38 -19.13 21.80 -8.97
CA GLN A 38 -19.64 20.73 -9.85
C GLN A 38 -18.58 20.30 -10.86
N ARG A 39 -18.47 18.98 -11.08
CA ARG A 39 -17.58 18.41 -12.08
C ARG A 39 -18.31 17.35 -12.90
N ARG A 40 -18.23 17.49 -14.22
CA ARG A 40 -18.77 16.54 -15.19
C ARG A 40 -17.74 15.42 -15.38
N TRP A 41 -18.13 14.21 -15.08
CA TRP A 41 -17.34 13.01 -15.33
C TRP A 41 -17.97 12.20 -16.45
N ARG A 42 -17.14 11.82 -17.42
CA ARG A 42 -17.46 10.86 -18.46
C ARG A 42 -16.59 9.65 -18.29
N ILE A 43 -17.18 8.47 -18.43
CA ILE A 43 -16.45 7.22 -18.51
C ILE A 43 -16.54 6.67 -19.94
N GLY A 44 -15.58 5.82 -20.30
CA GLY A 44 -15.47 5.30 -21.64
C GLY A 44 -15.05 3.84 -21.67
N GLN A 45 -14.27 3.51 -22.67
CA GLN A 45 -13.81 2.14 -22.93
C GLN A 45 -12.83 1.64 -21.85
N MET A 46 -12.70 0.31 -21.75
CA MET A 46 -11.58 -0.32 -21.02
C MET A 46 -10.31 -0.19 -21.83
N CYS A 47 -9.22 0.20 -21.17
CA CYS A 47 -7.92 0.46 -21.78
C CYS A 47 -6.86 -0.57 -21.36
N ASP A 48 -5.77 -0.61 -22.12
CA ASP A 48 -4.59 -1.44 -21.87
C ASP A 48 -3.30 -0.78 -22.38
N SER A 49 -2.21 -1.55 -22.47
CA SER A 49 -0.91 -1.05 -22.94
C SER A 49 -0.89 -0.65 -24.43
N GLU A 50 -1.83 -1.16 -25.21
CA GLU A 50 -1.94 -0.90 -26.67
C GLU A 50 -2.86 0.27 -26.97
N SER A 51 -3.58 0.80 -25.97
CA SER A 51 -4.51 1.92 -26.14
C SER A 51 -3.77 3.17 -26.63
N PRO A 52 -4.25 3.82 -27.73
CA PRO A 52 -3.54 4.94 -28.34
C PRO A 52 -3.42 6.14 -27.38
N MET A 53 -2.20 6.64 -27.21
CA MET A 53 -1.90 7.82 -26.40
C MET A 53 -1.47 8.99 -27.28
N LEU A 54 -1.71 10.21 -26.83
CA LEU A 54 -1.14 11.39 -27.46
C LEU A 54 0.38 11.36 -27.32
N THR A 55 1.08 11.71 -28.41
CA THR A 55 2.56 11.64 -28.48
C THR A 55 3.26 12.86 -27.86
N HIS A 56 2.52 13.86 -27.42
CA HIS A 56 3.07 15.12 -26.94
C HIS A 56 2.52 15.49 -25.57
N GLY A 57 3.41 15.87 -24.67
CA GLY A 57 3.11 16.32 -23.30
C GLY A 57 3.60 15.37 -22.22
N ASP A 58 3.67 15.88 -20.99
CA ASP A 58 4.13 15.13 -19.81
C ASP A 58 3.03 14.20 -19.23
N LEU A 59 1.78 14.40 -19.67
CA LEU A 59 0.63 13.64 -19.19
C LEU A 59 0.26 12.54 -20.21
N ARG A 60 -0.11 11.38 -19.68
CA ARG A 60 -0.59 10.24 -20.47
C ARG A 60 -2.07 10.43 -20.81
N ILE A 61 -2.35 11.10 -21.92
CA ILE A 61 -3.71 11.39 -22.41
C ILE A 61 -4.05 10.43 -23.54
N LEU A 62 -5.25 9.85 -23.49
CA LEU A 62 -5.79 9.01 -24.55
C LEU A 62 -5.98 9.83 -25.84
N ALA A 63 -5.53 9.28 -26.96
CA ALA A 63 -5.77 9.87 -28.28
C ALA A 63 -7.23 9.71 -28.73
N GLU A 64 -7.90 8.66 -28.25
CA GLU A 64 -9.28 8.32 -28.56
C GLU A 64 -10.05 8.06 -27.27
N PHE A 65 -11.26 8.62 -27.16
CA PHE A 65 -12.14 8.45 -26.02
C PHE A 65 -13.56 8.19 -26.48
N GLU A 66 -14.06 7.00 -26.20
CA GLU A 66 -15.43 6.57 -26.54
C GLU A 66 -16.28 6.63 -25.26
N GLY A 67 -16.92 7.78 -25.03
CA GLY A 67 -17.76 7.96 -23.85
C GLY A 67 -19.00 7.07 -23.84
N THR A 68 -19.23 6.36 -22.75
CA THR A 68 -20.40 5.47 -22.56
C THR A 68 -21.44 6.08 -21.63
N ASP A 69 -21.00 6.71 -20.54
CA ASP A 69 -21.86 7.29 -19.52
C ASP A 69 -21.29 8.63 -19.01
N GLU A 70 -22.16 9.46 -18.46
CA GLU A 70 -21.82 10.79 -18.00
C GLU A 70 -22.65 11.18 -16.77
N TRP A 71 -22.00 11.83 -15.80
CA TRP A 71 -22.63 12.40 -14.61
C TRP A 71 -22.03 13.77 -14.30
N VAL A 72 -22.83 14.66 -13.73
CA VAL A 72 -22.34 15.85 -13.04
C VAL A 72 -22.38 15.56 -11.55
N LEU A 73 -21.21 15.50 -10.93
CA LEU A 73 -21.10 15.28 -9.49
C LEU A 73 -21.16 16.59 -8.74
N GLU A 74 -21.93 16.59 -7.65
CA GLU A 74 -22.10 17.68 -6.69
C GLU A 74 -21.38 17.38 -5.36
N PRO A 75 -21.17 18.37 -4.48
CA PRO A 75 -20.51 18.14 -3.20
C PRO A 75 -21.15 17.02 -2.39
N GLY A 76 -20.35 16.02 -2.01
CA GLY A 76 -20.77 14.80 -1.33
C GLY A 76 -20.98 13.59 -2.24
N ASP A 77 -21.08 13.78 -3.56
CA ASP A 77 -21.12 12.66 -4.50
C ASP A 77 -19.75 11.99 -4.64
N MET A 78 -19.78 10.68 -4.86
CA MET A 78 -18.57 9.89 -5.04
C MET A 78 -18.70 8.96 -6.26
N LEU A 79 -17.69 8.97 -7.12
CA LEU A 79 -17.57 8.08 -8.28
C LEU A 79 -16.42 7.10 -8.07
N TYR A 80 -16.70 5.81 -8.17
CA TYR A 80 -15.66 4.77 -8.20
C TYR A 80 -15.26 4.45 -9.64
N LEU A 81 -13.95 4.43 -9.89
CA LEU A 81 -13.36 4.05 -11.16
C LEU A 81 -12.46 2.81 -10.94
N PRO A 82 -12.80 1.68 -11.55
CA PRO A 82 -11.94 0.51 -11.52
C PRO A 82 -10.69 0.72 -12.38
N PRO A 83 -9.63 -0.08 -12.16
CA PRO A 83 -8.42 -0.03 -13.00
C PRO A 83 -8.75 -0.13 -14.49
N ARG A 84 -8.05 0.66 -15.29
CA ARG A 84 -8.10 0.69 -16.76
C ARG A 84 -9.40 1.21 -17.39
N LEU A 85 -10.33 1.71 -16.62
CA LEU A 85 -11.51 2.38 -17.16
C LEU A 85 -11.15 3.80 -17.62
N ALA A 86 -11.31 4.10 -18.91
CA ALA A 86 -11.12 5.44 -19.45
C ALA A 86 -12.09 6.42 -18.80
N HIS A 87 -11.58 7.57 -18.37
CA HIS A 87 -12.39 8.61 -17.76
C HIS A 87 -11.90 10.01 -18.11
N PHE A 88 -12.82 10.96 -18.01
CA PHE A 88 -12.55 12.37 -18.34
C PHE A 88 -13.39 13.29 -17.49
N GLY A 89 -12.75 14.09 -16.63
CA GLY A 89 -13.39 15.07 -15.76
C GLY A 89 -13.23 16.49 -16.27
N THR A 90 -14.33 17.23 -16.38
CA THR A 90 -14.36 18.65 -16.76
C THR A 90 -15.10 19.44 -15.69
N ALA A 91 -14.50 20.51 -15.18
CA ALA A 91 -15.11 21.40 -14.21
C ALA A 91 -16.28 22.17 -14.84
N GLU A 92 -17.46 22.12 -14.23
CA GLU A 92 -18.63 22.96 -14.65
C GLU A 92 -18.49 24.37 -14.07
N ASP A 93 -18.01 24.46 -12.84
CA ASP A 93 -17.69 25.69 -12.13
C ASP A 93 -16.32 25.58 -11.43
N ALA A 94 -15.98 26.51 -10.55
CA ALA A 94 -14.80 26.41 -9.71
C ALA A 94 -14.99 25.26 -8.72
N CYS A 95 -14.31 24.15 -8.91
CA CYS A 95 -14.56 22.91 -8.18
C CYS A 95 -13.32 22.29 -7.56
N MET A 96 -13.54 21.46 -6.55
CA MET A 96 -12.50 20.69 -5.87
C MET A 96 -12.92 19.21 -5.78
N THR A 97 -12.04 18.32 -6.23
CA THR A 97 -12.23 16.86 -6.16
C THR A 97 -11.10 16.23 -5.36
N TYR A 98 -11.44 15.30 -4.46
CA TYR A 98 -10.49 14.44 -3.75
C TYR A 98 -10.45 13.08 -4.43
N SER A 99 -9.27 12.70 -4.90
CA SER A 99 -9.04 11.39 -5.51
C SER A 99 -8.35 10.50 -4.48
N VAL A 100 -9.06 9.48 -4.00
CA VAL A 100 -8.51 8.47 -3.08
C VAL A 100 -8.02 7.31 -3.91
N GLY A 101 -6.71 7.19 -4.08
CA GLY A 101 -6.03 6.15 -4.85
C GLY A 101 -5.69 4.92 -4.00
N PHE A 102 -5.68 3.74 -4.65
CA PHE A 102 -5.36 2.47 -4.00
C PHE A 102 -4.14 1.82 -4.65
N ARG A 103 -3.15 1.44 -3.86
CA ARG A 103 -1.94 0.74 -4.35
C ARG A 103 -2.31 -0.51 -5.14
N ALA A 104 -1.74 -0.62 -6.32
CA ALA A 104 -1.84 -1.79 -7.19
C ALA A 104 -0.48 -2.00 -7.87
N PRO A 105 0.50 -2.58 -7.15
CA PRO A 105 1.84 -2.76 -7.69
C PRO A 105 1.81 -3.61 -8.96
N SER A 106 2.58 -3.19 -9.97
CA SER A 106 2.75 -3.95 -11.20
C SER A 106 3.56 -5.22 -10.96
N ALA A 107 3.42 -6.20 -11.87
CA ALA A 107 4.24 -7.41 -11.82
C ALA A 107 5.75 -7.10 -11.85
N ALA A 108 6.16 -6.05 -12.57
CA ALA A 108 7.56 -5.63 -12.62
C ALA A 108 8.05 -5.12 -11.25
N GLU A 109 7.26 -4.27 -10.57
CA GLU A 109 7.56 -3.80 -9.21
C GLU A 109 7.62 -4.97 -8.23
N VAL A 110 6.62 -5.86 -8.26
CA VAL A 110 6.58 -7.05 -7.38
C VAL A 110 7.83 -7.90 -7.58
N LEU A 111 8.19 -8.25 -8.81
CA LEU A 111 9.36 -9.09 -9.10
C LEU A 111 10.67 -8.39 -8.70
N THR A 112 10.84 -7.13 -9.05
CA THR A 112 12.08 -6.39 -8.74
C THR A 112 12.27 -6.26 -7.24
N HIS A 113 11.28 -5.72 -6.52
CA HIS A 113 11.42 -5.46 -5.09
C HIS A 113 11.44 -6.74 -4.25
N PHE A 114 10.68 -7.78 -4.66
CA PHE A 114 10.72 -9.05 -3.95
C PHE A 114 12.07 -9.75 -4.12
N THR A 115 12.64 -9.76 -5.33
CA THR A 115 13.96 -10.38 -5.53
C THR A 115 15.07 -9.62 -4.83
N ASP A 116 15.02 -8.29 -4.78
CA ASP A 116 15.96 -7.47 -4.00
C ASP A 116 15.85 -7.76 -2.49
N PHE A 117 14.64 -7.92 -1.99
CA PHE A 117 14.41 -8.32 -0.60
C PHE A 117 14.93 -9.74 -0.34
N LEU A 118 14.58 -10.70 -1.20
CA LEU A 118 14.98 -12.10 -1.06
C LEU A 118 16.49 -12.27 -1.07
N ALA A 119 17.18 -11.55 -1.95
CA ALA A 119 18.63 -11.63 -2.11
C ALA A 119 19.40 -11.33 -0.81
N GLN A 120 18.82 -10.60 0.13
CA GLN A 120 19.44 -10.27 1.42
C GLN A 120 19.54 -11.49 2.36
N PHE A 121 18.75 -12.54 2.11
CA PHE A 121 18.69 -13.75 2.94
C PHE A 121 19.38 -14.96 2.31
N LEU A 122 19.80 -14.85 1.05
CA LEU A 122 20.44 -15.97 0.34
C LEU A 122 21.93 -16.06 0.71
N PRO A 123 22.42 -17.26 1.11
CA PRO A 123 23.82 -17.46 1.40
C PRO A 123 24.66 -17.45 0.11
N ASP A 124 25.92 -17.03 0.22
CA ASP A 124 26.85 -16.93 -0.91
C ASP A 124 27.16 -18.30 -1.58
N GLU A 125 26.93 -19.39 -0.89
CA GLU A 125 27.12 -20.78 -1.37
C GLU A 125 25.94 -21.26 -2.25
N ASP A 126 24.79 -20.63 -2.23
CA ASP A 126 23.64 -20.97 -3.08
C ASP A 126 23.90 -20.51 -4.52
N ARG A 127 24.47 -21.41 -5.28
CA ARG A 127 24.90 -21.13 -6.66
C ARG A 127 24.34 -22.14 -7.64
N TYR A 128 24.21 -21.72 -8.88
CA TYR A 128 24.04 -22.65 -9.99
C TYR A 128 25.11 -23.73 -9.95
N SER A 129 24.72 -24.99 -10.07
CA SER A 129 25.61 -26.14 -10.09
C SER A 129 25.26 -27.14 -11.18
N ASP A 130 26.23 -27.64 -11.87
CA ASP A 130 26.13 -28.61 -12.95
C ASP A 130 27.24 -29.68 -12.86
N ALA A 131 27.64 -30.06 -11.64
CA ALA A 131 28.69 -31.00 -11.37
C ALA A 131 28.50 -32.38 -12.04
N ASP A 132 27.30 -32.72 -12.48
CA ASP A 132 26.89 -33.93 -13.19
C ASP A 132 26.76 -33.73 -14.72
N LEU A 133 27.22 -32.56 -15.23
CA LEU A 133 27.15 -32.22 -16.65
C LEU A 133 27.80 -33.31 -17.52
N GLN A 134 27.12 -33.73 -18.58
CA GLN A 134 27.67 -34.63 -19.58
C GLN A 134 28.37 -33.85 -20.69
N PRO A 135 29.41 -34.41 -21.31
CA PRO A 135 30.07 -33.77 -22.44
C PRO A 135 29.07 -33.42 -23.55
N SER A 136 29.17 -32.20 -24.06
CA SER A 136 28.39 -31.72 -25.19
C SER A 136 29.25 -31.71 -26.47
N ASP A 137 28.59 -31.96 -27.63
CA ASP A 137 29.23 -31.83 -28.93
C ASP A 137 29.49 -30.37 -29.31
N ASP A 138 28.70 -29.45 -28.77
CA ASP A 138 28.87 -27.99 -28.93
C ASP A 138 29.06 -27.31 -27.57
N PRO A 139 30.26 -26.86 -27.24
CA PRO A 139 30.54 -26.22 -25.95
C PRO A 139 29.98 -24.79 -25.81
N TYR A 140 29.42 -24.23 -26.87
CA TYR A 140 28.77 -22.91 -26.85
C TYR A 140 27.26 -23.00 -26.72
N GLN A 141 26.70 -24.19 -26.82
CA GLN A 141 25.26 -24.40 -26.70
C GLN A 141 24.85 -24.48 -25.22
N ILE A 142 23.95 -23.61 -24.77
CA ILE A 142 23.26 -23.76 -23.47
C ILE A 142 22.24 -24.90 -23.63
N GLN A 143 22.47 -26.01 -22.95
CA GLN A 143 21.63 -27.19 -23.00
C GLN A 143 20.31 -26.95 -22.22
N SER A 144 19.25 -27.71 -22.55
CA SER A 144 17.94 -27.56 -21.90
C SER A 144 17.97 -27.86 -20.40
N ASP A 145 18.85 -28.77 -19.95
CA ASP A 145 19.03 -29.12 -18.54
C ASP A 145 19.61 -27.94 -17.71
N ALA A 146 20.42 -27.08 -18.32
CA ALA A 146 20.89 -25.85 -17.67
C ALA A 146 19.72 -24.91 -17.30
N LEU A 147 18.74 -24.78 -18.23
CA LEU A 147 17.54 -23.99 -17.96
C LEU A 147 16.67 -24.64 -16.86
N ASP A 148 16.57 -25.97 -16.85
CA ASP A 148 15.78 -26.67 -15.81
C ASP A 148 16.43 -26.56 -14.43
N ARG A 149 17.76 -26.57 -14.33
CA ARG A 149 18.51 -26.29 -13.10
C ARG A 149 18.27 -24.85 -12.64
N LEU A 150 18.32 -23.90 -13.53
CA LEU A 150 18.03 -22.49 -13.19
C LEU A 150 16.60 -22.31 -12.68
N LYS A 151 15.61 -22.94 -13.33
CA LYS A 151 14.20 -22.91 -12.84
C LYS A 151 14.06 -23.53 -11.46
N ALA A 152 14.77 -24.65 -11.19
CA ALA A 152 14.74 -25.30 -9.88
C ALA A 152 15.31 -24.39 -8.81
N LEU A 153 16.46 -23.75 -9.05
CA LEU A 153 17.09 -22.79 -8.16
C LEU A 153 16.13 -21.61 -7.84
N LEU A 154 15.51 -21.03 -8.86
CA LEU A 154 14.54 -19.94 -8.66
C LEU A 154 13.32 -20.41 -7.87
N ALA A 155 12.76 -21.58 -8.21
CA ALA A 155 11.57 -22.12 -7.54
C ALA A 155 11.83 -22.43 -6.06
N GLU A 156 13.02 -22.93 -5.72
CA GLU A 156 13.42 -23.23 -4.34
C GLU A 156 13.33 -21.98 -3.45
N HIS A 157 13.89 -20.86 -3.92
CA HIS A 157 13.96 -19.64 -3.13
C HIS A 157 12.70 -18.78 -3.19
N MET A 158 11.91 -18.87 -4.26
CA MET A 158 10.68 -18.07 -4.43
C MET A 158 9.44 -18.71 -3.79
N SER A 159 9.54 -19.91 -3.21
CA SER A 159 8.41 -20.66 -2.66
C SER A 159 8.11 -20.39 -1.19
N ASP A 160 8.93 -19.63 -0.48
CA ASP A 160 8.72 -19.33 0.93
C ASP A 160 7.57 -18.32 1.11
N GLU A 161 6.39 -18.83 1.42
CA GLU A 161 5.18 -18.02 1.63
C GLU A 161 5.33 -17.02 2.78
N ARG A 162 6.12 -17.34 3.80
CA ARG A 162 6.35 -16.45 4.94
C ARG A 162 7.24 -15.27 4.55
N LEU A 163 8.30 -15.51 3.80
CA LEU A 163 9.13 -14.43 3.25
C LEU A 163 8.34 -13.56 2.28
N LEU A 164 7.55 -14.18 1.42
CA LEU A 164 6.69 -13.45 0.50
C LEU A 164 5.67 -12.57 1.24
N LEU A 165 4.99 -13.10 2.25
CA LEU A 165 4.04 -12.34 3.08
C LEU A 165 4.75 -11.20 3.84
N THR A 166 5.93 -11.48 4.39
CA THR A 166 6.72 -10.48 5.14
C THR A 166 7.11 -9.33 4.23
N TRP A 167 7.69 -9.63 3.09
CA TRP A 167 8.03 -8.62 2.09
C TRP A 167 6.79 -7.84 1.62
N PHE A 168 5.72 -8.54 1.25
CA PHE A 168 4.52 -7.89 0.73
C PHE A 168 3.89 -6.94 1.74
N GLY A 169 3.80 -7.35 3.00
CA GLY A 169 3.27 -6.51 4.07
C GLY A 169 4.14 -5.26 4.31
N GLN A 170 5.46 -5.41 4.35
CA GLN A 170 6.41 -4.30 4.45
C GLN A 170 6.26 -3.36 3.25
N PHE A 171 6.30 -3.90 2.03
CA PHE A 171 6.18 -3.15 0.79
C PHE A 171 4.86 -2.37 0.70
N MET A 172 3.74 -2.97 1.07
CA MET A 172 2.42 -2.32 1.03
C MET A 172 2.23 -1.28 2.13
N THR A 173 2.96 -1.40 3.24
CA THR A 173 2.86 -0.43 4.36
C THR A 173 3.98 0.62 4.36
N GLU A 174 4.90 0.58 3.42
CA GLU A 174 5.93 1.62 3.27
C GLU A 174 5.27 3.00 3.10
N PRO A 175 5.58 3.98 3.96
CA PRO A 175 4.96 5.29 3.90
C PRO A 175 5.45 6.08 2.69
N ARG A 176 4.54 6.82 2.06
CA ARG A 176 4.89 7.69 0.92
C ARG A 176 5.75 8.89 1.34
N TYR A 177 5.56 9.33 2.59
CA TYR A 177 6.26 10.46 3.19
C TYR A 177 6.90 10.02 4.51
N PRO A 178 8.05 9.32 4.46
CA PRO A 178 8.70 8.77 5.66
C PRO A 178 8.98 9.83 6.73
N GLU A 179 9.31 11.06 6.30
CA GLU A 179 9.60 12.19 7.20
C GLU A 179 8.38 12.66 8.03
N ARG A 180 7.18 12.17 7.71
CA ARG A 180 5.95 12.43 8.48
C ARG A 180 5.61 11.31 9.46
N VAL A 181 6.39 10.26 9.48
CA VAL A 181 6.18 9.08 10.31
C VAL A 181 7.37 8.96 11.26
N GLU A 182 7.52 9.95 12.12
CA GLU A 182 8.53 10.00 13.18
C GLU A 182 7.82 10.25 14.50
N GLY A 183 8.09 9.42 15.49
CA GLY A 183 7.53 9.54 16.82
C GLY A 183 8.54 10.08 17.82
N PRO A 184 8.08 10.48 19.00
CA PRO A 184 8.93 10.95 20.09
C PRO A 184 9.69 9.79 20.75
N GLU A 185 10.78 10.10 21.41
CA GLU A 185 11.34 9.20 22.43
C GLU A 185 10.35 9.11 23.60
N LEU A 186 9.94 7.89 23.93
CA LEU A 186 8.89 7.63 24.92
C LEU A 186 9.20 6.34 25.69
N GLU A 187 9.05 6.38 27.01
CA GLU A 187 9.10 5.17 27.84
C GLU A 187 7.69 4.62 28.08
N GLU A 188 7.56 3.32 28.29
CA GLU A 188 6.27 2.66 28.51
C GLU A 188 5.51 3.20 29.73
N ILE A 189 6.22 3.63 30.76
CA ILE A 189 5.61 4.22 31.96
C ILE A 189 5.02 5.59 31.65
N ASP A 190 5.68 6.38 30.81
CA ASP A 190 5.21 7.71 30.42
C ASP A 190 3.98 7.61 29.53
N LEU A 191 3.95 6.64 28.60
CA LEU A 191 2.76 6.34 27.80
C LEU A 191 1.56 6.03 28.66
N ARG A 192 1.75 5.10 29.63
CA ARG A 192 0.67 4.71 30.55
C ARG A 192 0.14 5.90 31.33
N SER A 193 1.04 6.70 31.92
CA SER A 193 0.65 7.88 32.70
C SER A 193 -0.11 8.89 31.83
N ALA A 194 0.36 9.16 30.62
CA ALA A 194 -0.31 10.09 29.72
C ALA A 194 -1.75 9.66 29.37
N ILE A 195 -1.95 8.36 29.10
CA ILE A 195 -3.29 7.83 28.79
C ILE A 195 -4.20 7.83 30.04
N GLU A 196 -3.67 7.51 31.23
CA GLU A 196 -4.42 7.57 32.48
C GLU A 196 -4.80 9.02 32.85
N ASP A 197 -3.99 10.00 32.46
CA ASP A 197 -4.24 11.46 32.63
C ASP A 197 -5.19 12.02 31.51
N GLY A 198 -5.64 11.20 30.57
CA GLY A 198 -6.66 11.55 29.58
C GLY A 198 -6.14 11.82 28.18
N ALA A 199 -4.85 11.61 27.88
CA ALA A 199 -4.35 11.70 26.53
C ALA A 199 -4.99 10.63 25.61
N LEU A 200 -5.17 10.98 24.33
CA LEU A 200 -5.70 10.10 23.31
C LEU A 200 -4.58 9.73 22.33
N LEU A 201 -4.58 8.48 21.86
CA LEU A 201 -3.75 8.09 20.72
C LEU A 201 -4.62 7.95 19.47
N VAL A 202 -4.14 8.50 18.38
CA VAL A 202 -4.74 8.37 17.06
C VAL A 202 -3.74 7.78 16.07
N ARG A 203 -4.23 7.19 14.98
CA ARG A 203 -3.34 6.77 13.90
C ARG A 203 -2.78 8.01 13.20
N ASN A 204 -1.47 8.04 13.00
CA ASN A 204 -0.86 9.04 12.14
C ASN A 204 -1.38 8.86 10.69
N PRO A 205 -1.97 9.90 10.06
CA PRO A 205 -2.53 9.78 8.71
C PRO A 205 -1.50 9.41 7.64
N ALA A 206 -0.22 9.67 7.87
CA ALA A 206 0.87 9.32 6.95
C ALA A 206 1.36 7.87 7.14
N ALA A 207 1.07 7.25 8.28
CA ALA A 207 1.46 5.88 8.58
C ALA A 207 0.51 4.87 7.93
N ARG A 208 1.05 3.71 7.60
CA ARG A 208 0.30 2.59 7.03
C ARG A 208 0.42 1.38 7.92
N LEU A 209 -0.70 0.75 8.18
CA LEU A 209 -0.80 -0.43 9.02
C LEU A 209 -1.49 -1.56 8.28
N ALA A 210 -0.96 -2.77 8.43
CA ALA A 210 -1.59 -4.01 8.00
C ALA A 210 -1.19 -5.14 8.97
N TRP A 211 -1.93 -6.24 8.98
CA TRP A 211 -1.54 -7.41 9.74
C TRP A 211 -2.09 -8.68 9.11
N SER A 212 -1.44 -9.80 9.43
CA SER A 212 -1.86 -11.13 9.01
C SER A 212 -1.71 -12.13 10.15
N GLU A 213 -2.53 -13.18 10.13
CA GLU A 213 -2.35 -14.33 11.02
C GLU A 213 -1.34 -15.29 10.40
N VAL A 214 -0.46 -15.82 11.24
CA VAL A 214 0.50 -16.86 10.87
C VAL A 214 0.47 -17.95 11.93
N ASP A 215 0.99 -19.15 11.64
CA ASP A 215 0.93 -20.31 12.54
C ASP A 215 1.48 -20.04 13.95
N ILE A 216 2.44 -19.12 14.06
CA ILE A 216 3.17 -18.81 15.30
C ILE A 216 2.71 -17.51 15.97
N GLY A 217 1.65 -16.84 15.47
CA GLY A 217 1.14 -15.59 16.05
C GLY A 217 0.51 -14.66 15.03
N LEU A 218 0.76 -13.38 15.19
CA LEU A 218 0.28 -12.31 14.32
C LEU A 218 1.47 -11.57 13.74
N LEU A 219 1.47 -11.34 12.45
CA LEU A 219 2.50 -10.53 11.80
C LEU A 219 1.91 -9.13 11.55
N LEU A 220 2.39 -8.16 12.31
CA LEU A 220 2.06 -6.75 12.13
C LEU A 220 3.03 -6.12 11.14
N PHE A 221 2.50 -5.30 10.26
CA PHE A 221 3.23 -4.43 9.36
C PHE A 221 2.89 -2.98 9.69
N ALA A 222 3.89 -2.18 9.97
CA ALA A 222 3.72 -0.78 10.32
C ALA A 222 4.82 0.03 9.64
N SER A 223 4.44 0.95 8.78
CA SER A 223 5.35 1.90 8.12
C SER A 223 6.58 1.23 7.49
N GLY A 224 6.37 0.12 6.76
CA GLY A 224 7.42 -0.62 6.06
C GLY A 224 8.21 -1.62 6.92
N GLN A 225 7.90 -1.74 8.20
CA GLN A 225 8.53 -2.70 9.11
C GLN A 225 7.57 -3.85 9.44
N SER A 226 8.11 -5.00 9.83
CA SER A 226 7.32 -6.15 10.25
C SER A 226 7.70 -6.61 11.66
N ARG A 227 6.68 -7.06 12.42
CA ARG A 227 6.87 -7.58 13.78
C ARG A 227 5.98 -8.78 14.03
N LEU A 228 6.56 -9.85 14.59
CA LEU A 228 5.81 -10.99 15.08
C LEU A 228 5.29 -10.70 16.49
N LEU A 229 3.98 -10.87 16.68
CA LEU A 229 3.28 -10.61 17.94
C LEU A 229 2.57 -11.87 18.44
N PRO A 230 2.39 -12.00 19.76
CA PRO A 230 1.57 -13.07 20.33
C PRO A 230 0.11 -12.97 19.87
N SER A 231 -0.55 -14.11 19.64
CA SER A 231 -1.95 -14.18 19.20
C SER A 231 -2.94 -13.50 20.16
N LYS A 232 -2.59 -13.34 21.44
CA LYS A 232 -3.42 -12.63 22.43
C LYS A 232 -3.65 -11.14 22.06
N LEU A 233 -2.77 -10.52 21.26
CA LEU A 233 -2.88 -9.13 20.86
C LEU A 233 -3.82 -8.90 19.68
N ARG A 234 -4.52 -9.93 19.18
CA ARG A 234 -5.43 -9.82 18.02
C ARG A 234 -6.47 -8.71 18.18
N GLU A 235 -7.14 -8.68 19.32
CA GLU A 235 -8.20 -7.69 19.54
C GLU A 235 -7.65 -6.28 19.70
N LEU A 236 -6.44 -6.13 20.28
CA LEU A 236 -5.74 -4.84 20.30
C LEU A 236 -5.38 -4.37 18.88
N LEU A 237 -4.86 -5.26 18.01
CA LEU A 237 -4.56 -4.90 16.60
C LEU A 237 -5.81 -4.47 15.84
N LYS A 238 -6.91 -5.19 15.99
CA LYS A 238 -8.19 -4.79 15.38
C LYS A 238 -8.62 -3.41 15.87
N LEU A 239 -8.51 -3.16 17.17
CA LEU A 239 -8.85 -1.87 17.77
C LEU A 239 -7.97 -0.75 17.21
N ILE A 240 -6.64 -0.94 17.19
CA ILE A 240 -5.69 0.02 16.60
C ILE A 240 -6.04 0.33 15.14
N CYS A 241 -6.43 -0.67 14.36
CA CYS A 241 -6.74 -0.51 12.94
C CYS A 241 -8.13 0.10 12.67
N SER A 242 -9.07 0.06 13.61
CA SER A 242 -10.48 0.42 13.37
C SER A 242 -10.99 1.61 14.19
N ALA A 243 -10.46 1.84 15.39
CA ALA A 243 -10.92 2.93 16.25
C ALA A 243 -10.47 4.29 15.73
N ASP A 244 -11.29 5.31 15.91
CA ASP A 244 -10.92 6.70 15.63
C ASP A 244 -9.85 7.20 16.61
N ALA A 245 -9.97 6.80 17.89
CA ALA A 245 -9.02 7.10 18.94
C ALA A 245 -8.91 5.96 19.95
N LEU A 246 -7.73 5.82 20.54
CA LEU A 246 -7.44 4.92 21.65
C LEU A 246 -7.36 5.77 22.93
N HIS A 247 -8.07 5.35 23.97
CA HIS A 247 -8.19 6.05 25.27
C HIS A 247 -8.24 5.03 26.40
N ALA A 248 -8.09 5.49 27.64
CA ALA A 248 -8.03 4.62 28.82
C ALA A 248 -9.16 3.58 28.89
N ASP A 249 -10.39 3.95 28.50
CA ASP A 249 -11.55 3.06 28.59
C ASP A 249 -11.51 1.90 27.58
N ASN A 250 -10.85 2.08 26.42
CA ASN A 250 -10.80 1.04 25.38
C ASN A 250 -9.48 0.26 25.31
N ILE A 251 -8.38 0.79 25.90
CA ILE A 251 -7.07 0.11 25.92
C ILE A 251 -6.53 -0.15 27.35
N GLY A 252 -7.27 0.17 28.40
CA GLY A 252 -6.79 0.06 29.79
C GLY A 252 -6.27 -1.33 30.18
N ASP A 253 -6.93 -2.38 29.73
CA ASP A 253 -6.47 -3.75 29.96
C ASP A 253 -5.11 -4.02 29.27
N TRP A 254 -4.92 -3.48 28.07
CA TRP A 254 -3.67 -3.62 27.30
C TRP A 254 -2.52 -2.78 27.85
N LEU A 255 -2.81 -1.66 28.52
CA LEU A 255 -1.80 -0.87 29.24
C LEU A 255 -1.27 -1.62 30.48
N SER A 256 -2.05 -2.56 31.00
CA SER A 256 -1.66 -3.41 32.11
C SER A 256 -0.95 -4.69 31.66
N ASP A 257 -1.05 -5.07 30.39
CA ASP A 257 -0.35 -6.21 29.77
C ASP A 257 0.98 -5.73 29.16
N ASP A 258 2.08 -6.40 29.50
CA ASP A 258 3.41 -5.99 29.06
C ASP A 258 3.55 -5.99 27.52
N ASP A 259 3.00 -7.01 26.83
CA ASP A 259 3.07 -7.09 25.36
C ASP A 259 2.19 -6.00 24.71
N GLY A 260 1.01 -5.73 25.29
CA GLY A 260 0.10 -4.70 24.78
C GLY A 260 0.68 -3.31 24.95
N ARG A 261 1.18 -2.99 26.14
CA ARG A 261 1.83 -1.72 26.45
C ARG A 261 3.09 -1.50 25.59
N GLY A 262 3.93 -2.55 25.48
CA GLY A 262 5.14 -2.51 24.63
C GLY A 262 4.82 -2.23 23.18
N LEU A 263 3.77 -2.89 22.62
CA LEU A 263 3.32 -2.63 21.27
C LEU A 263 2.86 -1.19 21.05
N LEU A 264 2.00 -0.68 21.94
CA LEU A 264 1.50 0.70 21.85
C LEU A 264 2.65 1.72 21.91
N CYS A 265 3.57 1.54 22.87
CA CYS A 265 4.75 2.40 23.01
C CYS A 265 5.61 2.39 21.75
N GLU A 266 5.86 1.22 21.17
CA GLU A 266 6.64 1.11 19.94
C GLU A 266 5.97 1.79 18.76
N LEU A 267 4.65 1.61 18.56
CA LEU A 267 3.92 2.27 17.50
C LEU A 267 3.92 3.79 17.63
N VAL A 268 3.93 4.32 18.84
CA VAL A 268 4.11 5.77 19.09
C VAL A 268 5.54 6.20 18.75
N LYS A 269 6.56 5.47 19.20
CA LYS A 269 7.98 5.76 18.89
C LYS A 269 8.27 5.73 17.39
N GLN A 270 7.61 4.83 16.66
CA GLN A 270 7.71 4.75 15.19
C GLN A 270 6.88 5.82 14.46
N GLY A 271 6.07 6.59 15.15
CA GLY A 271 5.17 7.56 14.55
C GLY A 271 3.96 6.95 13.83
N SER A 272 3.67 5.67 14.05
CA SER A 272 2.47 5.01 13.50
C SER A 272 1.21 5.34 14.29
N LEU A 273 1.38 5.62 15.58
CA LEU A 273 0.40 6.26 16.46
C LEU A 273 0.98 7.58 16.95
N GLU A 274 0.13 8.55 17.20
CA GLU A 274 0.51 9.85 17.75
C GLU A 274 -0.49 10.28 18.82
N PHE A 275 -0.06 11.14 19.74
CA PHE A 275 -0.99 11.78 20.66
C PHE A 275 -1.85 12.77 19.87
N ALA A 276 -3.18 12.71 20.08
CA ALA A 276 -4.08 13.66 19.46
C ALA A 276 -3.76 15.08 19.92
N ASP A 277 -3.76 16.03 18.98
CA ASP A 277 -3.69 17.45 19.30
C ASP A 277 -4.94 17.86 20.10
N GLU A 278 -4.77 18.78 21.10
CA GLU A 278 -5.87 19.34 21.90
C GLU A 278 -6.85 20.21 21.08
#